data_2716521c2bd8e18cba830c0a9468190e
#
_entry.id   2716521c2bd8e18cba830c0a9468190e
#
_cell.length_a   1.000
_cell.length_b   1.000
_cell.length_c   1.000
_cell.angle_alpha   90.00
_cell.angle_beta   90.00
_cell.angle_gamma   90.00
#
_symmetry.space_group_name_H-M   'P 1'
#
loop_
_entity.id
_entity.type
_entity.pdbx_description
1 polymer ?
#
loop_
_entity_poly.entity_id
_entity_poly.type
_entity_poly.pdbx_seq_one_letter_code
_entity_poly.pdbx_strand_id
1 'polypeptide(L)'
;YTRTAERDSFDYIYEAEKLKTLSGRAMHKKKNLVNSFLREYEGRFVYETLGCGDIEEVKEFHEKWLDERRHYDRFNCIDDEEEGVYRLLGNCKSIDCAMGGIRMDGKIAAYTIGSYCPSIQFAFIHIEKAEPEIKGLYNYINQQFLIHEFPDAVYVNREDDLGQDNLRQAKLSYKPIRLEEKYYIQEKR
;
A
#
# COMPACT_ATOMS: atom_id res chain seq x y z
N TYR A 1 3.74 24.33 25.00
CA TYR A 1 3.27 23.54 23.86
C TYR A 1 1.92 22.89 24.20
N THR A 2 1.02 22.83 23.23
CA THR A 2 -0.18 21.97 23.28
C THR A 2 0.08 20.74 22.41
N ARG A 3 -0.43 19.59 22.86
CA ARG A 3 -0.35 18.31 22.14
C ARG A 3 -1.77 17.84 21.81
N THR A 4 -2.06 17.64 20.56
CA THR A 4 -3.38 17.18 20.09
C THR A 4 -3.20 15.91 19.28
N ALA A 5 -3.86 14.83 19.71
CA ALA A 5 -3.91 13.59 18.93
C ALA A 5 -4.97 13.73 17.84
N GLU A 6 -4.64 13.33 16.63
CA GLU A 6 -5.58 13.31 15.51
C GLU A 6 -5.74 11.87 15.00
N ARG A 7 -6.93 11.32 15.23
CA ARG A 7 -7.23 9.91 14.93
C ARG A 7 -7.00 9.56 13.45
N ASP A 8 -7.25 10.49 12.57
CA ASP A 8 -7.18 10.29 11.11
C ASP A 8 -5.74 10.13 10.62
N SER A 9 -4.77 10.59 11.43
CA SER A 9 -3.33 10.46 11.15
C SER A 9 -2.67 9.24 11.81
N PHE A 10 -3.41 8.39 12.53
CA PHE A 10 -2.83 7.23 13.23
C PHE A 10 -2.45 6.13 12.25
N ASP A 11 -1.22 5.63 12.37
CA ASP A 11 -0.71 4.55 11.52
C ASP A 11 -1.21 3.17 11.97
N TYR A 12 -1.44 2.31 11.00
CA TYR A 12 -1.88 0.94 11.21
C TYR A 12 -0.71 -0.03 11.18
N ILE A 13 -0.45 -0.68 12.31
CA ILE A 13 0.66 -1.63 12.49
C ILE A 13 0.14 -3.06 12.47
N TYR A 14 0.81 -3.92 11.72
CA TYR A 14 0.45 -5.33 11.53
C TYR A 14 1.62 -6.26 11.79
N GLU A 15 1.33 -7.52 12.12
CA GLU A 15 2.31 -8.60 12.02
C GLU A 15 2.52 -8.97 10.55
N ALA A 16 3.76 -8.89 10.07
CA ALA A 16 4.09 -9.16 8.67
C ALA A 16 3.70 -10.59 8.26
N GLU A 17 3.94 -11.57 9.11
CA GLU A 17 3.59 -12.98 8.87
C GLU A 17 2.10 -13.19 8.58
N LYS A 18 1.22 -12.46 9.27
CA LYS A 18 -0.22 -12.53 9.01
C LYS A 18 -0.62 -11.97 7.66
N LEU A 19 0.06 -10.91 7.21
CA LEU A 19 -0.18 -10.33 5.89
C LEU A 19 0.39 -11.21 4.76
N LYS A 20 1.56 -11.82 4.98
CA LYS A 20 2.21 -12.74 4.04
C LYS A 20 1.43 -14.04 3.85
N THR A 21 0.93 -14.64 4.93
CA THR A 21 0.28 -15.96 4.88
C THR A 21 -1.23 -15.91 4.74
N LEU A 22 -1.84 -14.77 5.11
CA LEU A 22 -3.28 -14.60 5.25
C LEU A 22 -3.90 -15.73 6.09
N SER A 23 -3.20 -16.13 7.17
CA SER A 23 -3.57 -17.24 8.03
C SER A 23 -4.58 -16.84 9.11
N GLY A 24 -5.36 -17.82 9.55
CA GLY A 24 -6.33 -17.66 10.63
C GLY A 24 -7.71 -17.17 10.16
N ARG A 25 -8.70 -17.37 11.05
CA ARG A 25 -10.13 -17.09 10.76
C ARG A 25 -10.38 -15.63 10.36
N ALA A 26 -9.65 -14.69 10.95
CA ALA A 26 -9.81 -13.26 10.70
C ALA A 26 -9.41 -12.88 9.25
N MET A 27 -8.45 -13.60 8.66
CA MET A 27 -7.92 -13.36 7.31
C MET A 27 -8.63 -14.18 6.23
N HIS A 28 -9.57 -15.06 6.58
CA HIS A 28 -10.21 -15.99 5.65
C HIS A 28 -10.85 -15.28 4.44
N LYS A 29 -11.51 -14.14 4.66
CA LYS A 29 -12.09 -13.34 3.57
C LYS A 29 -11.01 -12.81 2.61
N LYS A 30 -9.86 -12.38 3.14
CA LYS A 30 -8.73 -11.87 2.33
C LYS A 30 -8.09 -13.00 1.52
N LYS A 31 -7.88 -14.15 2.17
CA LYS A 31 -7.38 -15.35 1.49
C LYS A 31 -8.29 -15.82 0.37
N ASN A 32 -9.60 -15.77 0.58
CA ASN A 32 -10.58 -16.12 -0.47
C ASN A 32 -10.53 -15.14 -1.65
N LEU A 33 -10.32 -13.84 -1.42
CA LEU A 33 -10.14 -12.86 -2.49
C LEU A 33 -8.88 -13.15 -3.30
N VAL A 34 -7.76 -13.42 -2.65
CA VAL A 34 -6.51 -13.82 -3.32
C VAL A 34 -6.72 -15.12 -4.12
N ASN A 35 -7.31 -16.14 -3.53
CA ASN A 35 -7.56 -17.42 -4.21
C ASN A 35 -8.54 -17.26 -5.41
N SER A 36 -9.49 -16.32 -5.33
CA SER A 36 -10.38 -16.02 -6.46
C SER A 36 -9.60 -15.38 -7.59
N PHE A 37 -8.77 -14.38 -7.27
CA PHE A 37 -7.89 -13.73 -8.24
C PHE A 37 -6.97 -14.74 -8.94
N LEU A 38 -6.28 -15.59 -8.18
CA LEU A 38 -5.37 -16.61 -8.72
C LEU A 38 -6.07 -17.56 -9.72
N ARG A 39 -7.31 -17.95 -9.45
CA ARG A 39 -8.07 -18.85 -10.34
C ARG A 39 -8.61 -18.14 -11.58
N GLU A 40 -9.10 -16.93 -11.40
CA GLU A 40 -9.76 -16.16 -12.47
C GLU A 40 -8.77 -15.69 -13.52
N TYR A 41 -7.54 -15.36 -13.08
CA TYR A 41 -6.50 -14.78 -13.93
C TYR A 41 -5.30 -15.71 -14.11
N GLU A 42 -5.46 -17.03 -13.91
CA GLU A 42 -4.38 -18.01 -14.05
C GLU A 42 -3.65 -17.87 -15.39
N GLY A 43 -2.31 -17.78 -15.33
CA GLY A 43 -1.44 -17.61 -16.52
C GLY A 43 -1.45 -16.23 -17.17
N ARG A 44 -2.21 -15.26 -16.65
CA ARG A 44 -2.35 -13.91 -17.22
C ARG A 44 -1.63 -12.83 -16.44
N PHE A 45 -1.01 -13.14 -15.32
CA PHE A 45 -0.33 -12.18 -14.47
C PHE A 45 1.01 -12.71 -13.97
N VAL A 46 1.89 -11.78 -13.60
CA VAL A 46 3.16 -12.05 -12.95
C VAL A 46 3.45 -10.95 -11.92
N TYR A 47 4.03 -11.34 -10.79
CA TYR A 47 4.64 -10.38 -9.87
C TYR A 47 6.08 -10.11 -10.31
N GLU A 48 6.49 -8.86 -10.28
CA GLU A 48 7.87 -8.44 -10.60
C GLU A 48 8.35 -7.42 -9.57
N THR A 49 9.61 -7.55 -9.15
CA THR A 49 10.32 -6.43 -8.51
C THR A 49 10.58 -5.37 -9.58
N LEU A 50 10.05 -4.18 -9.36
CA LEU A 50 10.21 -3.06 -10.28
C LEU A 50 11.41 -2.20 -9.90
N GLY A 51 12.01 -1.58 -10.89
CA GLY A 51 13.16 -0.71 -10.71
C GLY A 51 13.00 0.65 -11.37
N CYS A 52 14.06 1.46 -11.35
CA CYS A 52 14.05 2.78 -11.96
C CYS A 52 13.84 2.75 -13.50
N GLY A 53 13.98 1.60 -14.14
CA GLY A 53 13.66 1.41 -15.57
C GLY A 53 12.16 1.35 -15.85
N ASP A 54 11.35 1.00 -14.84
CA ASP A 54 9.91 0.78 -15.00
C ASP A 54 9.08 2.05 -14.66
N ILE A 55 9.74 3.14 -14.26
CA ILE A 55 9.09 4.36 -13.73
C ILE A 55 8.06 4.94 -14.71
N GLU A 56 8.35 4.98 -15.99
CA GLU A 56 7.44 5.57 -16.96
C GLU A 56 6.14 4.73 -17.09
N GLU A 57 6.26 3.41 -17.05
CA GLU A 57 5.08 2.53 -17.02
C GLU A 57 4.27 2.66 -15.73
N VAL A 58 4.97 2.80 -14.59
CA VAL A 58 4.30 3.04 -13.29
C VAL A 58 3.56 4.36 -13.31
N LYS A 59 4.15 5.43 -13.87
CA LYS A 59 3.49 6.72 -14.03
C LYS A 59 2.26 6.64 -14.96
N GLU A 60 2.38 5.97 -16.10
CA GLU A 60 1.25 5.78 -17.02
C GLU A 60 0.08 5.08 -16.32
N PHE A 61 0.36 4.02 -15.56
CA PHE A 61 -0.65 3.35 -14.75
C PHE A 61 -1.23 4.28 -13.68
N HIS A 62 -0.38 5.03 -12.98
CA HIS A 62 -0.79 5.92 -11.90
C HIS A 62 -1.71 7.05 -12.40
N GLU A 63 -1.38 7.68 -13.52
CA GLU A 63 -2.20 8.70 -14.19
C GLU A 63 -3.59 8.18 -14.52
N LYS A 64 -3.65 7.00 -15.16
CA LYS A 64 -4.93 6.35 -15.46
C LYS A 64 -5.74 6.08 -14.18
N TRP A 65 -5.10 5.55 -13.15
CA TRP A 65 -5.73 5.26 -11.86
C TRP A 65 -6.28 6.54 -11.21
N LEU A 66 -5.53 7.66 -11.29
CA LEU A 66 -5.96 8.98 -10.79
C LEU A 66 -7.18 9.49 -11.54
N ASP A 67 -7.17 9.45 -12.87
CA ASP A 67 -8.28 9.94 -13.70
C ASP A 67 -9.59 9.22 -13.37
N GLU A 68 -9.53 7.90 -13.16
CA GLU A 68 -10.69 7.12 -12.73
C GLU A 68 -11.17 7.51 -11.34
N ARG A 69 -10.24 7.84 -10.41
CA ARG A 69 -10.54 8.19 -9.02
C ARG A 69 -11.00 9.62 -8.81
N ARG A 70 -10.52 10.59 -9.55
CA ARG A 70 -10.91 12.01 -9.45
C ARG A 70 -12.41 12.22 -9.56
N HIS A 71 -13.12 11.37 -10.26
CA HIS A 71 -14.59 11.43 -10.36
C HIS A 71 -15.30 11.10 -9.02
N TYR A 72 -14.61 10.46 -8.08
CA TYR A 72 -15.15 10.01 -6.79
C TYR A 72 -14.53 10.72 -5.59
N ASP A 73 -13.44 11.48 -5.78
CA ASP A 73 -12.76 12.18 -4.69
C ASP A 73 -13.45 13.50 -4.37
N ARG A 74 -14.05 13.56 -3.16
CA ARG A 74 -14.74 14.75 -2.65
C ARG A 74 -13.83 15.65 -1.81
N PHE A 75 -12.60 15.25 -1.50
CA PHE A 75 -11.75 15.89 -0.49
C PHE A 75 -10.44 16.47 -1.01
N ASN A 76 -10.17 16.41 -2.31
CA ASN A 76 -8.90 16.84 -2.95
C ASN A 76 -7.62 16.24 -2.35
N CYS A 77 -7.73 15.14 -1.58
CA CYS A 77 -6.56 14.45 -1.00
C CYS A 77 -5.69 13.76 -2.06
N ILE A 78 -6.24 13.54 -3.25
CA ILE A 78 -5.54 12.89 -4.36
C ILE A 78 -4.40 13.78 -4.87
N ASP A 79 -4.58 15.09 -4.95
CA ASP A 79 -3.57 16.00 -5.52
C ASP A 79 -2.30 16.06 -4.67
N ASP A 80 -2.41 16.05 -3.34
CA ASP A 80 -1.25 16.02 -2.44
C ASP A 80 -0.52 14.68 -2.49
N GLU A 81 -1.26 13.56 -2.57
CA GLU A 81 -0.69 12.23 -2.75
C GLU A 81 0.02 12.10 -4.10
N GLU A 82 -0.56 12.65 -5.16
CA GLU A 82 -0.01 12.64 -6.52
C GLU A 82 1.38 13.29 -6.55
N GLU A 83 1.52 14.50 -5.98
CA GLU A 83 2.82 15.17 -5.92
C GLU A 83 3.86 14.32 -5.17
N GLY A 84 3.45 13.70 -4.05
CA GLY A 84 4.31 12.79 -3.28
C GLY A 84 4.78 11.60 -4.10
N VAL A 85 3.88 10.95 -4.83
CA VAL A 85 4.20 9.81 -5.70
C VAL A 85 5.19 10.20 -6.80
N TYR A 86 4.95 11.31 -7.52
CA TYR A 86 5.87 11.74 -8.59
C TYR A 86 7.24 12.15 -8.06
N ARG A 87 7.32 12.77 -6.88
CA ARG A 87 8.60 13.08 -6.21
C ARG A 87 9.35 11.79 -5.85
N LEU A 88 8.65 10.78 -5.36
CA LEU A 88 9.24 9.49 -4.98
C LEU A 88 9.78 8.77 -6.22
N LEU A 89 8.98 8.65 -7.28
CA LEU A 89 9.38 8.06 -8.55
C LEU A 89 10.52 8.82 -9.21
N GLY A 90 10.48 10.15 -9.21
CA GLY A 90 11.54 11.00 -9.79
C GLY A 90 12.88 10.90 -9.08
N ASN A 91 12.91 10.46 -7.82
CA ASN A 91 14.12 10.29 -7.01
C ASN A 91 14.47 8.81 -6.78
N CYS A 92 13.94 7.89 -7.56
CA CYS A 92 14.13 6.44 -7.42
C CYS A 92 15.59 6.02 -7.17
N LYS A 93 16.56 6.65 -7.84
CA LYS A 93 18.00 6.32 -7.68
C LYS A 93 18.61 6.82 -6.37
N SER A 94 17.94 7.72 -5.68
CA SER A 94 18.47 8.41 -4.48
C SER A 94 17.73 8.01 -3.20
N ILE A 95 16.63 7.31 -3.31
CA ILE A 95 15.78 6.90 -2.20
C ILE A 95 15.88 5.38 -2.04
N ASP A 96 16.13 4.93 -0.82
CA ASP A 96 16.16 3.50 -0.48
C ASP A 96 14.73 2.97 -0.26
N CYS A 97 14.04 2.77 -1.38
CA CYS A 97 12.70 2.17 -1.42
C CYS A 97 12.69 0.99 -2.40
N ALA A 98 12.00 -0.09 -2.01
CA ALA A 98 11.65 -1.16 -2.91
C ALA A 98 10.35 -0.81 -3.66
N MET A 99 10.25 -1.28 -4.88
CA MET A 99 9.05 -1.18 -5.70
C MET A 99 8.71 -2.55 -6.29
N GLY A 100 7.45 -2.94 -6.21
CA GLY A 100 6.95 -4.17 -6.80
C GLY A 100 5.68 -3.93 -7.59
N GLY A 101 5.41 -4.76 -8.57
CA GLY A 101 4.23 -4.63 -9.42
C GLY A 101 3.63 -5.97 -9.84
N ILE A 102 2.38 -5.91 -10.24
CA ILE A 102 1.70 -7.00 -10.93
C ILE A 102 1.48 -6.58 -12.37
N ARG A 103 2.07 -7.33 -13.31
CA ARG A 103 1.73 -7.21 -14.73
C ARG A 103 0.61 -8.17 -15.07
N MET A 104 -0.40 -7.66 -15.75
CA MET A 104 -1.48 -8.46 -16.34
C MET A 104 -1.48 -8.25 -17.86
N ASP A 105 -1.43 -9.35 -18.60
CA ASP A 105 -1.36 -9.31 -20.07
C ASP A 105 -0.26 -8.35 -20.57
N GLY A 106 0.87 -8.29 -19.85
CA GLY A 106 2.05 -7.48 -20.19
C GLY A 106 2.04 -6.02 -19.73
N LYS A 107 0.95 -5.53 -19.09
CA LYS A 107 0.84 -4.15 -18.58
C LYS A 107 0.77 -4.12 -17.05
N ILE A 108 1.29 -3.06 -16.44
CA ILE A 108 1.14 -2.84 -15.00
C ILE A 108 -0.35 -2.67 -14.67
N ALA A 109 -0.85 -3.51 -13.75
CA ALA A 109 -2.20 -3.46 -13.22
C ALA A 109 -2.23 -3.13 -11.71
N ALA A 110 -1.07 -3.24 -11.04
CA ALA A 110 -0.89 -2.84 -9.66
C ALA A 110 0.58 -2.54 -9.39
N TYR A 111 0.85 -1.60 -8.47
CA TYR A 111 2.19 -1.37 -7.94
C TYR A 111 2.16 -0.99 -6.47
N THR A 112 3.28 -1.24 -5.79
CA THR A 112 3.49 -0.89 -4.38
C THR A 112 4.90 -0.34 -4.22
N ILE A 113 5.05 0.70 -3.39
CA ILE A 113 6.34 1.26 -3.00
C ILE A 113 6.42 1.23 -1.47
N GLY A 114 7.55 0.76 -0.96
CA GLY A 114 7.78 0.70 0.48
C GLY A 114 9.26 0.76 0.83
N SER A 115 9.54 0.92 2.11
CA SER A 115 10.89 0.92 2.66
C SER A 115 11.00 -0.08 3.81
N TYR A 116 12.23 -0.48 4.15
CA TYR A 116 12.49 -1.43 5.21
C TYR A 116 13.58 -0.93 6.14
N CYS A 117 13.33 -1.05 7.44
CA CYS A 117 14.32 -0.76 8.48
C CYS A 117 14.84 -2.07 9.09
N PRO A 118 16.00 -2.59 8.66
CA PRO A 118 16.51 -3.89 9.09
C PRO A 118 16.79 -3.97 10.61
N SER A 119 17.23 -2.87 11.22
CA SER A 119 17.58 -2.82 12.65
C SER A 119 16.42 -3.13 13.58
N ILE A 120 15.18 -2.88 13.15
CA ILE A 120 13.95 -3.14 13.90
C ILE A 120 13.00 -4.11 13.16
N GLN A 121 13.42 -4.65 12.03
CA GLN A 121 12.65 -5.56 11.16
C GLN A 121 11.27 -5.01 10.79
N PHE A 122 11.22 -3.74 10.43
CA PHE A 122 9.98 -3.00 10.22
C PHE A 122 9.88 -2.55 8.75
N ALA A 123 8.80 -2.93 8.08
CA ALA A 123 8.48 -2.48 6.73
C ALA A 123 7.45 -1.34 6.77
N PHE A 124 7.57 -0.40 5.85
CA PHE A 124 6.64 0.70 5.65
C PHE A 124 6.09 0.63 4.23
N ILE A 125 4.78 0.63 4.09
CA ILE A 125 4.09 0.65 2.79
C ILE A 125 3.61 2.07 2.55
N HIS A 126 4.31 2.79 1.67
CA HIS A 126 4.03 4.18 1.37
C HIS A 126 2.92 4.32 0.32
N ILE A 127 3.01 3.53 -0.76
CA ILE A 127 2.06 3.58 -1.87
C ILE A 127 1.62 2.15 -2.19
N GLU A 128 0.32 1.97 -2.39
CA GLU A 128 -0.26 0.72 -2.89
C GLU A 128 -1.46 1.06 -3.79
N LYS A 129 -1.32 0.82 -5.07
CA LYS A 129 -2.34 1.09 -6.08
C LYS A 129 -2.58 -0.16 -6.93
N ALA A 130 -3.84 -0.41 -7.26
CA ALA A 130 -4.23 -1.51 -8.13
C ALA A 130 -5.50 -1.14 -8.91
N GLU A 131 -5.73 -1.79 -10.04
CA GLU A 131 -6.99 -1.69 -10.79
C GLU A 131 -8.16 -2.10 -9.88
N PRO A 132 -9.09 -1.19 -9.57
CA PRO A 132 -10.15 -1.44 -8.60
C PRO A 132 -11.15 -2.50 -9.06
N GLU A 133 -11.36 -2.62 -10.37
CA GLU A 133 -12.30 -3.58 -10.97
C GLU A 133 -11.79 -5.03 -10.90
N ILE A 134 -10.50 -5.25 -10.67
CA ILE A 134 -9.91 -6.57 -10.57
C ILE A 134 -9.99 -7.07 -9.12
N LYS A 135 -10.99 -7.88 -8.87
CA LYS A 135 -11.27 -8.39 -7.53
C LYS A 135 -10.12 -9.21 -6.97
N GLY A 136 -9.64 -8.82 -5.80
CA GLY A 136 -8.56 -9.51 -5.09
C GLY A 136 -7.16 -9.02 -5.45
N LEU A 137 -6.97 -8.20 -6.47
CA LEU A 137 -5.66 -7.70 -6.90
C LEU A 137 -4.95 -6.88 -5.80
N TYR A 138 -5.65 -5.97 -5.12
CA TYR A 138 -5.10 -5.26 -3.95
C TYR A 138 -4.63 -6.20 -2.84
N ASN A 139 -5.39 -7.30 -2.60
CA ASN A 139 -4.99 -8.26 -1.57
C ASN A 139 -3.77 -9.07 -2.00
N TYR A 140 -3.69 -9.38 -3.29
CA TYR A 140 -2.59 -10.16 -3.86
C TYR A 140 -1.30 -9.35 -3.89
N ILE A 141 -1.32 -8.11 -4.40
CA ILE A 141 -0.10 -7.28 -4.43
C ILE A 141 0.42 -6.99 -3.02
N ASN A 142 -0.45 -6.68 -2.06
CA ASN A 142 -0.05 -6.47 -0.67
C ASN A 142 0.68 -7.70 -0.09
N GLN A 143 0.17 -8.89 -0.36
CA GLN A 143 0.79 -10.15 0.06
C GLN A 143 2.14 -10.36 -0.62
N GLN A 144 2.19 -10.28 -1.95
CA GLN A 144 3.38 -10.59 -2.74
C GLN A 144 4.51 -9.60 -2.50
N PHE A 145 4.20 -8.32 -2.36
CA PHE A 145 5.20 -7.30 -2.07
C PHE A 145 5.96 -7.61 -0.76
N LEU A 146 5.25 -7.98 0.29
CA LEU A 146 5.88 -8.34 1.57
C LEU A 146 6.68 -9.64 1.50
N ILE A 147 6.25 -10.60 0.69
CA ILE A 147 6.95 -11.88 0.50
C ILE A 147 8.27 -11.66 -0.23
N HIS A 148 8.26 -10.87 -1.29
CA HIS A 148 9.40 -10.73 -2.19
C HIS A 148 10.36 -9.63 -1.74
N GLU A 149 9.86 -8.45 -1.35
CA GLU A 149 10.71 -7.31 -1.06
C GLU A 149 11.12 -7.23 0.43
N PHE A 150 10.27 -7.71 1.34
CA PHE A 150 10.52 -7.63 2.78
C PHE A 150 10.33 -8.98 3.49
N PRO A 151 11.07 -10.03 3.05
CA PRO A 151 10.93 -11.39 3.61
C PRO A 151 11.20 -11.44 5.11
N ASP A 152 12.13 -10.61 5.62
CA ASP A 152 12.56 -10.59 7.03
C ASP A 152 11.76 -9.62 7.90
N ALA A 153 10.76 -8.92 7.34
CA ALA A 153 9.92 -8.03 8.12
C ALA A 153 9.10 -8.80 9.15
N VAL A 154 9.14 -8.31 10.40
CA VAL A 154 8.31 -8.79 11.52
C VAL A 154 7.05 -7.94 11.66
N TYR A 155 7.19 -6.64 11.47
CA TYR A 155 6.09 -5.69 11.52
C TYR A 155 5.96 -4.91 10.21
N VAL A 156 4.73 -4.46 9.94
CA VAL A 156 4.40 -3.63 8.78
C VAL A 156 3.58 -2.44 9.23
N ASN A 157 4.04 -1.24 8.88
CA ASN A 157 3.27 -0.01 8.94
C ASN A 157 2.63 0.22 7.56
N ARG A 158 1.32 0.36 7.50
CA ARG A 158 0.58 0.71 6.28
C ARG A 158 0.03 2.12 6.33
N GLU A 159 0.65 2.98 7.12
CA GLU A 159 0.34 4.40 7.32
C GLU A 159 -1.12 4.64 7.76
N ASP A 160 -1.59 5.88 7.70
CA ASP A 160 -2.89 6.31 8.20
C ASP A 160 -4.04 6.08 7.20
N ASP A 161 -5.25 6.49 7.56
CA ASP A 161 -6.46 6.36 6.74
C ASP A 161 -6.98 7.70 6.18
N LEU A 162 -6.24 8.79 6.42
CA LEU A 162 -6.58 10.15 5.95
C LEU A 162 -8.02 10.58 6.30
N GLY A 163 -8.64 9.98 7.33
CA GLY A 163 -10.03 10.21 7.68
C GLY A 163 -11.07 9.60 6.72
N GLN A 164 -10.63 8.80 5.74
CA GLN A 164 -11.52 8.17 4.76
C GLN A 164 -12.11 6.87 5.31
N ASP A 165 -13.43 6.80 5.47
CA ASP A 165 -14.13 5.65 6.06
C ASP A 165 -13.89 4.34 5.32
N ASN A 166 -13.88 4.36 3.99
CA ASN A 166 -13.60 3.19 3.16
C ASN A 166 -12.17 2.66 3.37
N LEU A 167 -11.18 3.55 3.42
CA LEU A 167 -9.78 3.19 3.68
C LEU A 167 -9.61 2.68 5.12
N ARG A 168 -10.23 3.36 6.09
CA ARG A 168 -10.29 2.93 7.49
C ARG A 168 -10.84 1.53 7.64
N GLN A 169 -11.99 1.24 7.03
CA GLN A 169 -12.58 -0.09 7.05
C GLN A 169 -11.70 -1.14 6.38
N ALA A 170 -11.08 -0.80 5.24
CA ALA A 170 -10.14 -1.68 4.56
C ALA A 170 -8.96 -2.03 5.47
N LYS A 171 -8.30 -1.03 6.09
CA LYS A 171 -7.16 -1.23 7.00
C LYS A 171 -7.56 -2.01 8.26
N LEU A 172 -8.64 -1.67 8.93
CA LEU A 172 -9.14 -2.39 10.11
C LEU A 172 -9.52 -3.84 9.79
N SER A 173 -9.95 -4.13 8.56
CA SER A 173 -10.32 -5.49 8.15
C SER A 173 -9.14 -6.47 8.13
N TYR A 174 -7.89 -5.99 8.09
CA TYR A 174 -6.67 -6.77 8.24
C TYR A 174 -6.22 -6.99 9.68
N LYS A 175 -7.00 -6.48 10.66
CA LYS A 175 -6.76 -6.68 12.09
C LYS A 175 -5.38 -6.18 12.54
N PRO A 176 -5.14 -4.87 12.49
CA PRO A 176 -3.89 -4.31 13.02
C PRO A 176 -3.70 -4.70 14.49
N ILE A 177 -2.46 -4.91 14.89
CA ILE A 177 -2.10 -5.22 16.28
C ILE A 177 -2.15 -3.98 17.18
N ARG A 178 -1.94 -2.80 16.58
CA ARG A 178 -2.07 -1.51 17.24
C ARG A 178 -2.26 -0.40 16.21
N LEU A 179 -2.69 0.75 16.71
CA LEU A 179 -2.62 2.03 16.01
C LEU A 179 -1.50 2.84 16.65
N GLU A 180 -0.58 3.35 15.85
CA GLU A 180 0.50 4.24 16.31
C GLU A 180 -0.01 5.67 16.31
N GLU A 181 -0.08 6.27 17.51
CA GLU A 181 -0.64 7.60 17.68
C GLU A 181 0.33 8.68 17.18
N LYS A 182 -0.16 9.59 16.36
CA LYS A 182 0.55 10.80 15.92
C LYS A 182 -0.06 12.04 16.59
N TYR A 183 0.78 13.04 16.83
CA TYR A 183 0.38 14.24 17.55
C TYR A 183 0.85 15.50 16.87
N TYR A 184 -0.06 16.47 16.74
CA TYR A 184 0.31 17.84 16.44
C TYR A 184 0.82 18.54 17.69
N ILE A 185 1.96 19.19 17.59
CA ILE A 185 2.56 19.98 18.66
C ILE A 185 2.54 21.44 18.23
N GLN A 186 1.85 22.29 19.00
CA GLN A 186 1.77 23.73 18.76
C GLN A 186 2.35 24.50 19.92
N GLU A 187 3.08 25.57 19.63
CA GLU A 187 3.53 26.51 20.64
C GLU A 187 2.34 27.26 21.25
N LYS A 188 2.32 27.33 22.56
CA LYS A 188 1.32 28.20 23.23
C LYS A 188 1.71 29.66 22.99
N ARG A 189 0.87 30.38 22.30
CA ARG A 189 0.98 31.84 22.18
C ARG A 189 0.60 32.51 23.49
#